data_e1cc122e73a3ac4a6fd93f8145465106
#
_entry.id   e1cc122e73a3ac4a6fd93f8145465106
#
_cell.length_a   1.000
_cell.length_b   1.000
_cell.length_c   1.000
_cell.angle_alpha   90.00
_cell.angle_beta   90.00
_cell.angle_gamma   90.00
#
_symmetry.space_group_name_H-M   'P 1'
#
loop_
_entity.id
_entity.type
_entity.pdbx_description
1 polymer ?
#
loop_
_entity_poly.entity_id
_entity_poly.type
_entity_poly.pdbx_seq_one_letter_code
_entity_poly.pdbx_strand_id
1 'polypeptide(L)' 'MPREFTVIIEQDEEGYYVASVPQLHGCHTQARSLDELMVRAREAVGLCLEVQAEWR' A
#
# COMPACT_ATOMS: atom_id res chain seq x y z
N MET A 1 16.96 -6.76 9.13
CA MET A 1 16.94 -7.18 7.75
C MET A 1 16.04 -6.29 6.91
N PRO A 2 16.59 -5.65 5.88
CA PRO A 2 15.76 -4.78 5.06
C PRO A 2 14.73 -5.59 4.29
N ARG A 3 13.56 -5.05 4.21
CA ARG A 3 12.48 -5.65 3.42
C ARG A 3 12.07 -4.68 2.34
N GLU A 4 12.05 -5.17 1.15
CA GLU A 4 11.64 -4.37 0.02
C GLU A 4 10.32 -4.91 -0.50
N PHE A 5 9.40 -4.00 -0.70
CA PHE A 5 8.11 -4.35 -1.25
C PHE A 5 7.91 -3.61 -2.56
N THR A 6 7.39 -4.30 -3.53
CA THR A 6 7.00 -3.66 -4.78
C THR A 6 5.66 -2.99 -4.57
N VAL A 7 5.61 -1.71 -4.86
CA VAL A 7 4.36 -0.95 -4.78
C VAL A 7 3.97 -0.56 -6.20
N ILE A 8 2.81 -1.01 -6.63
CA ILE A 8 2.28 -0.68 -7.94
C ILE A 8 1.38 0.52 -7.80
N ILE A 9 1.70 1.59 -8.51
CA ILE A 9 0.92 2.83 -8.44
C ILE A 9 0.24 3.06 -9.78
N GLU A 10 -1.07 3.24 -9.72
CA GLU A 10 -1.87 3.52 -10.91
C GLU A 10 -2.75 4.72 -10.64
N GLN A 11 -3.17 5.39 -11.69
CA GLN A 11 -4.09 6.51 -11.59
C GLN A 11 -5.37 6.14 -12.33
N ASP A 12 -6.51 6.31 -11.67
CA ASP A 12 -7.78 6.00 -12.32
C ASP A 12 -8.29 7.21 -13.12
N GLU A 13 -9.43 7.02 -13.78
CA GLU A 13 -9.99 8.05 -14.65
C GLU A 13 -10.44 9.30 -13.90
N GLU A 14 -10.71 9.16 -12.62
CA GLU A 14 -11.15 10.28 -11.80
C GLU A 14 -10.00 11.06 -11.18
N GLY A 15 -8.78 10.61 -11.41
CA GLY A 15 -7.61 11.29 -10.90
C GLY A 15 -7.10 10.78 -9.56
N TYR A 16 -7.70 9.72 -9.05
CA TYR A 16 -7.20 9.09 -7.83
C TYR A 16 -6.00 8.22 -8.13
N TYR A 17 -5.04 8.23 -7.24
CA TYR A 17 -3.91 7.33 -7.31
C TYR A 17 -4.20 6.13 -6.42
N VAL A 18 -3.89 4.96 -6.93
CA VAL A 18 -4.10 3.71 -6.21
C VAL A 18 -2.76 3.01 -6.08
N ALA A 19 -2.44 2.60 -4.87
CA ALA A 19 -1.22 1.83 -4.61
C ALA A 19 -1.61 0.45 -4.15
N SER A 20 -0.92 -0.56 -4.65
CA SER A 20 -1.13 -1.93 -4.21
C SER A 20 0.21 -2.61 -4.01
N VAL A 21 0.25 -3.54 -3.06
CA VAL A 21 1.47 -4.28 -2.73
C VAL A 21 1.17 -5.76 -2.93
N PRO A 22 1.62 -6.33 -4.06
CA PRO A 22 1.29 -7.73 -4.38
C PRO A 22 1.79 -8.74 -3.35
N GLN A 23 2.91 -8.45 -2.69
CA GLN A 23 3.46 -9.34 -1.68
C GLN A 23 2.58 -9.46 -0.45
N LEU A 24 1.73 -8.47 -0.21
CA LEU A 24 0.85 -8.44 0.95
C LEU A 24 -0.58 -8.58 0.48
N HIS A 25 -1.17 -9.71 0.77
CA HIS A 25 -2.50 -10.02 0.30
C HIS A 25 -3.53 -8.98 0.76
N GLY A 26 -4.23 -8.39 -0.20
CA GLY A 26 -5.25 -7.41 0.10
C GLY A 26 -4.76 -6.04 0.52
N CYS A 27 -3.45 -5.80 0.42
CA CYS A 27 -2.90 -4.51 0.81
C CYS A 27 -2.97 -3.52 -0.34
N HIS A 28 -3.88 -2.57 -0.24
CA HIS A 28 -4.00 -1.51 -1.24
C HIS A 28 -4.58 -0.27 -0.58
N THR A 29 -4.33 0.86 -1.18
CA THR A 29 -4.85 2.13 -0.69
C THR A 29 -4.99 3.10 -1.85
N GLN A 30 -5.66 4.22 -1.62
CA GLN A 30 -5.82 5.24 -2.65
C GLN A 30 -5.79 6.62 -2.02
N ALA A 31 -5.44 7.61 -2.82
CA ALA A 31 -5.38 8.99 -2.40
C ALA A 31 -5.49 9.90 -3.60
N ARG A 32 -5.68 11.19 -3.36
CA ARG A 32 -5.84 12.17 -4.44
C ARG A 32 -4.53 12.73 -4.93
N SER A 33 -3.45 12.55 -4.18
CA SER A 33 -2.13 13.02 -4.59
C SER A 33 -1.09 11.96 -4.30
N LEU A 34 0.05 12.04 -4.98
CA LEU A 34 1.13 11.10 -4.74
C LEU A 34 1.71 11.25 -3.34
N ASP A 35 1.82 12.48 -2.85
CA ASP A 35 2.35 12.70 -1.50
C ASP A 35 1.47 12.03 -0.45
N GLU A 36 0.17 12.22 -0.57
CA GLU A 36 -0.77 11.58 0.35
C GLU A 36 -0.73 10.07 0.19
N LEU A 37 -0.63 9.61 -1.05
CA LEU A 37 -0.58 8.17 -1.31
C LEU A 37 0.61 7.52 -0.63
N MET A 38 1.77 8.17 -0.66
CA MET A 38 2.97 7.63 -0.04
C MET A 38 2.79 7.45 1.47
N VAL A 39 2.16 8.42 2.12
CA VAL A 39 1.90 8.33 3.54
C VAL A 39 0.93 7.19 3.83
N ARG A 40 -0.14 7.13 3.06
CA ARG A 40 -1.16 6.09 3.24
C ARG A 40 -0.59 4.69 2.93
N ALA A 41 0.27 4.60 1.93
CA ALA A 41 0.89 3.32 1.59
C ALA A 41 1.76 2.80 2.72
N ARG A 42 2.52 3.67 3.36
CA ARG A 42 3.35 3.28 4.50
C ARG A 42 2.49 2.76 5.64
N GLU A 43 1.41 3.43 5.93
CA GLU A 43 0.50 3.02 6.98
C GLU A 43 -0.17 1.69 6.64
N ALA A 44 -0.58 1.55 5.39
CA ALA A 44 -1.24 0.32 4.95
C ALA A 44 -0.30 -0.88 5.04
N VAL A 45 0.95 -0.71 4.62
CA VAL A 45 1.93 -1.79 4.70
C VAL A 45 2.18 -2.18 6.16
N GLY A 46 2.30 -1.19 7.04
CA GLY A 46 2.51 -1.47 8.45
C GLY A 46 1.36 -2.26 9.05
N LEU A 47 0.14 -1.88 8.73
CA LEU A 47 -1.04 -2.58 9.23
C LEU A 47 -1.14 -3.98 8.65
N CYS A 48 -0.87 -4.13 7.36
CA CYS A 48 -0.91 -5.45 6.73
C CYS A 48 0.12 -6.39 7.34
N LEU A 49 1.30 -5.88 7.65
CA LEU A 49 2.34 -6.69 8.26
C LEU A 49 1.94 -7.12 9.68
N GLU A 50 1.30 -6.25 10.44
CA GLU A 50 0.84 -6.59 11.76
C GLU A 50 -0.21 -7.70 11.72
N VAL A 51 -1.15 -7.59 10.79
CA VAL A 51 -2.19 -8.60 10.63
C VAL A 51 -1.58 -9.94 10.26
N GLN A 52 -0.65 -9.95 9.31
CA GLN A 52 -0.02 -11.19 8.89
C GLN A 52 0.79 -11.82 10.03
N ALA A 53 1.40 -11.01 10.87
CA ALA A 53 2.16 -11.53 11.99
C ALA A 53 1.26 -12.22 13.00
N GLU A 54 0.01 -11.75 13.13
CA GLU A 54 -0.94 -12.33 14.06
C GLU A 54 -1.59 -13.60 13.52
N TRP A 55 -1.54 -13.80 12.23
CA TRP A 55 -2.25 -14.89 11.56
C TRP A 55 -1.39 -16.13 11.36
N ARG A 56 -0.51 -16.42 12.25
CA ARG A 56 0.39 -17.58 12.09
C ARG A 56 -0.17 -18.87 12.66
#